data_3239a6551b331f831f9cc2ab8f1bb3c7
#
_entry.id   3239a6551b331f831f9cc2ab8f1bb3c7
#
_cell.length_a   1.000
_cell.length_b   1.000
_cell.length_c   1.000
_cell.angle_alpha   90.00
_cell.angle_beta   90.00
_cell.angle_gamma   90.00
#
_symmetry.space_group_name_H-M   'P 1'
#
loop_
_entity.id
_entity.type
_entity.pdbx_description
1 polymer ?
#
loop_
_entity_poly.entity_id
_entity_poly.type
_entity_poly.pdbx_seq_one_letter_code
_entity_poly.pdbx_strand_id
1 'polypeptide(L)'
;MRKRKICIVTGSRAEYGLLYWLIKEVKADRDLELQLIVTGMHLSTEFGLTYKEIEKDFKINKKIDINLSSDTSVGISKSIGLTQRHFAEAFHKLKPDIIVVAGDRYEIFGVVSSAMISKIPIAHIHGGEITKGSWDDTIRHCISKMAHIHFTAT
;
A
#
# COMPACT_ATOMS: atom_id res chain seq x y z
N MET A 1 14.73 18.85 -14.52
CA MET A 1 14.32 18.67 -13.11
C MET A 1 14.27 17.17 -12.77
N ARG A 2 14.56 16.78 -11.53
CA ARG A 2 14.38 15.39 -11.07
C ARG A 2 12.88 15.09 -10.99
N LYS A 3 12.44 13.96 -11.58
CA LYS A 3 11.07 13.46 -11.42
C LYS A 3 10.76 13.15 -9.96
N ARG A 4 9.54 13.45 -9.52
CA ARG A 4 9.06 13.04 -8.20
C ARG A 4 8.65 11.59 -8.23
N LYS A 5 9.13 10.81 -7.27
CA LYS A 5 8.86 9.38 -7.14
C LYS A 5 7.59 9.16 -6.34
N ILE A 6 6.56 8.70 -7.02
CA ILE A 6 5.27 8.35 -6.42
C ILE A 6 5.22 6.85 -6.24
N CYS A 7 5.30 6.38 -5.00
CA CYS A 7 5.22 4.97 -4.69
C CYS A 7 3.79 4.58 -4.33
N ILE A 8 3.16 3.78 -5.18
CA ILE A 8 1.80 3.28 -4.95
C ILE A 8 1.90 1.85 -4.45
N VAL A 9 1.21 1.55 -3.34
CA VAL A 9 1.19 0.23 -2.72
C VAL A 9 -0.20 -0.35 -2.82
N THR A 10 -0.30 -1.61 -3.24
CA THR A 10 -1.56 -2.36 -3.31
C THR A 10 -1.40 -3.77 -2.74
N GLY A 11 -2.34 -4.18 -1.88
CA GLY A 11 -2.34 -5.47 -1.21
C GLY A 11 -3.42 -6.42 -1.71
N SER A 12 -4.43 -5.92 -2.41
CA SER A 12 -5.57 -6.72 -2.87
C SER A 12 -6.11 -6.25 -4.22
N ARG A 13 -6.86 -7.15 -4.89
CA ARG A 13 -7.51 -6.85 -6.16
C ARG A 13 -8.49 -5.68 -6.06
N ALA A 14 -9.21 -5.57 -4.94
CA ALA A 14 -10.14 -4.48 -4.70
C ALA A 14 -9.41 -3.13 -4.63
N GLU A 15 -8.32 -3.05 -3.88
CA GLU A 15 -7.49 -1.83 -3.82
C GLU A 15 -6.90 -1.48 -5.19
N TYR A 16 -6.37 -2.47 -5.91
CA TYR A 16 -5.83 -2.24 -7.25
C TYR A 16 -6.87 -1.67 -8.21
N GLY A 17 -8.11 -2.17 -8.15
CA GLY A 17 -9.21 -1.62 -8.95
C GLY A 17 -9.45 -0.13 -8.69
N LEU A 18 -9.40 0.29 -7.43
CA LEU A 18 -9.53 1.71 -7.04
C LEU A 18 -8.32 2.54 -7.49
N LEU A 19 -7.13 1.96 -7.45
CA LEU A 19 -5.87 2.65 -7.75
C LEU A 19 -5.50 2.63 -9.24
N TYR A 20 -6.16 1.82 -10.07
CA TYR A 20 -5.79 1.58 -11.47
C TYR A 20 -5.61 2.86 -12.28
N TRP A 21 -6.61 3.75 -12.24
CA TRP A 21 -6.55 5.00 -13.00
C TRP A 21 -5.50 5.96 -12.47
N LEU A 22 -5.31 6.01 -11.15
CA LEU A 22 -4.24 6.80 -10.54
C LEU A 22 -2.86 6.29 -10.97
N ILE A 23 -2.64 4.98 -10.96
CA ILE A 23 -1.38 4.36 -11.42
C ILE A 23 -1.12 4.73 -12.89
N LYS A 24 -2.16 4.68 -13.72
CA LYS A 24 -2.07 5.00 -15.14
C LYS A 24 -1.70 6.47 -15.36
N GLU A 25 -2.33 7.39 -14.66
CA GLU A 25 -2.05 8.82 -14.75
C GLU A 25 -0.64 9.16 -14.27
N VAL A 26 -0.24 8.62 -13.11
CA VAL A 26 1.13 8.82 -12.59
C VAL A 26 2.18 8.28 -13.57
N LYS A 27 1.91 7.13 -14.23
CA LYS A 27 2.81 6.55 -15.24
C LYS A 27 2.93 7.44 -16.49
N ALA A 28 1.84 8.09 -16.88
CA ALA A 28 1.78 8.93 -18.08
C ALA A 28 2.39 10.32 -17.88
N ASP A 29 2.45 10.78 -16.65
CA ASP A 29 2.95 12.12 -16.31
C ASP A 29 4.48 12.23 -16.55
N ARG A 30 4.90 13.35 -17.16
CA ARG A 30 6.31 13.59 -17.53
C ARG A 30 7.18 13.98 -16.34
N ASP A 31 6.60 14.54 -15.30
CA ASP A 31 7.29 15.05 -14.10
C ASP A 31 7.30 14.04 -12.95
N LEU A 32 6.57 12.92 -13.12
CA LEU A 32 6.45 11.86 -12.13
C LEU A 32 7.21 10.59 -12.54
N GLU A 33 7.65 9.84 -11.54
CA GLU A 33 8.21 8.49 -11.67
C GLU A 33 7.35 7.55 -10.84
N LEU A 34 6.65 6.64 -11.51
CA LEU A 34 5.86 5.61 -10.84
C LEU A 34 6.78 4.56 -10.20
N GLN A 35 6.56 4.30 -8.92
CA GLN A 35 7.07 3.13 -8.21
C GLN A 35 5.87 2.31 -7.73
N LEU A 36 5.73 1.07 -8.20
CA LEU A 36 4.62 0.19 -7.83
C LEU A 36 5.11 -0.97 -6.98
N ILE A 37 4.55 -1.09 -5.77
CA ILE A 37 4.80 -2.21 -4.88
C ILE A 37 3.51 -3.01 -4.72
N VAL A 38 3.62 -4.32 -4.91
CA VAL A 38 2.52 -5.25 -4.68
C VAL A 38 2.85 -6.16 -3.49
N THR A 39 1.85 -6.43 -2.67
CA THR A 39 1.98 -7.23 -1.45
C THR A 39 0.70 -8.01 -1.16
N GLY A 40 0.62 -8.64 -0.02
CA GLY A 40 -0.60 -9.24 0.50
C GLY A 40 -1.21 -10.28 -0.42
N MET A 41 -2.51 -10.19 -0.62
CA MET A 41 -3.31 -11.14 -1.41
C MET A 41 -2.86 -11.26 -2.86
N HIS A 42 -2.23 -10.22 -3.43
CA HIS A 42 -1.71 -10.28 -4.79
C HIS A 42 -0.66 -11.37 -5.02
N LEU A 43 0.07 -11.74 -3.97
CA LEU A 43 1.16 -12.73 -4.04
C LEU A 43 0.76 -14.11 -3.51
N SER A 44 -0.46 -14.26 -3.03
CA SER A 44 -0.97 -15.54 -2.51
C SER A 44 -1.58 -16.39 -3.63
N THR A 45 -1.21 -17.68 -3.65
CA THR A 45 -1.80 -18.67 -4.55
C THR A 45 -3.28 -18.89 -4.28
N GLU A 46 -3.70 -18.78 -3.02
CA GLU A 46 -5.10 -18.86 -2.59
C GLU A 46 -5.98 -17.82 -3.29
N PHE A 47 -5.45 -16.62 -3.51
CA PHE A 47 -6.15 -15.52 -4.17
C PHE A 47 -5.80 -15.36 -5.66
N GLY A 48 -5.16 -16.40 -6.27
CA GLY A 48 -4.97 -16.50 -7.71
C GLY A 48 -3.78 -15.71 -8.27
N LEU A 49 -2.82 -15.30 -7.43
CA LEU A 49 -1.60 -14.60 -7.86
C LEU A 49 -1.90 -13.39 -8.77
N THR A 50 -2.81 -12.53 -8.33
CA THR A 50 -3.36 -11.41 -9.12
C THR A 50 -2.33 -10.35 -9.52
N TYR A 51 -1.11 -10.39 -8.97
CA TYR A 51 0.00 -9.56 -9.47
C TYR A 51 0.29 -9.79 -10.96
N LYS A 52 -0.02 -10.97 -11.50
CA LYS A 52 0.16 -11.29 -12.93
C LYS A 52 -0.76 -10.46 -13.83
N GLU A 53 -1.92 -10.04 -13.33
CA GLU A 53 -2.81 -9.13 -14.03
C GLU A 53 -2.19 -7.72 -14.08
N ILE A 54 -1.60 -7.29 -12.97
CA ILE A 54 -0.94 -5.98 -12.85
C ILE A 54 0.27 -5.88 -13.79
N GLU A 55 1.05 -6.96 -13.91
CA GLU A 55 2.24 -7.00 -14.77
C GLU A 55 1.94 -6.84 -16.27
N LYS A 56 0.70 -7.10 -16.69
CA LYS A 56 0.30 -6.87 -18.11
C LYS A 56 0.31 -5.39 -18.46
N ASP A 57 -0.03 -4.52 -17.51
CA ASP A 57 -0.20 -3.09 -17.73
C ASP A 57 0.94 -2.24 -17.16
N PHE A 58 1.54 -2.71 -16.05
CA PHE A 58 2.50 -1.92 -15.27
C PHE A 58 3.71 -2.74 -14.84
N LYS A 59 4.87 -2.07 -14.84
CA LYS A 59 6.08 -2.63 -14.22
C LYS A 59 5.94 -2.58 -12.71
N ILE A 60 6.04 -3.73 -12.06
CA ILE A 60 6.11 -3.84 -10.60
C ILE A 60 7.56 -3.63 -10.16
N ASN A 61 7.81 -2.64 -9.31
CA ASN A 61 9.14 -2.35 -8.78
C ASN A 61 9.56 -3.33 -7.68
N LYS A 62 8.58 -3.76 -6.86
CA LYS A 62 8.80 -4.72 -5.78
C LYS A 62 7.57 -5.59 -5.57
N LYS A 63 7.82 -6.88 -5.34
CA LYS A 63 6.86 -7.84 -4.80
C LYS A 63 7.29 -8.15 -3.38
N ILE A 64 6.44 -7.91 -2.40
CA ILE A 64 6.75 -8.10 -0.98
C ILE A 64 5.77 -9.09 -0.40
N ASP A 65 6.22 -10.33 -0.22
CA ASP A 65 5.45 -11.35 0.45
C ASP A 65 5.47 -11.12 1.97
N ILE A 66 4.28 -11.16 2.56
CA ILE A 66 4.06 -10.94 4.00
C ILE A 66 3.49 -12.18 4.70
N ASN A 67 3.51 -13.32 4.01
CA ASN A 67 3.06 -14.61 4.52
C ASN A 67 1.62 -14.58 5.09
N LEU A 68 0.64 -14.35 4.20
CA LEU A 68 -0.79 -14.37 4.55
C LEU A 68 -1.28 -15.81 4.82
N SER A 69 -0.74 -16.47 5.82
CA SER A 69 -1.03 -17.89 6.07
C SER A 69 -2.07 -18.14 7.15
N SER A 70 -2.56 -17.09 7.83
CA SER A 70 -3.43 -17.28 8.99
C SER A 70 -4.20 -16.02 9.35
N ASP A 71 -5.51 -16.16 9.58
CA ASP A 71 -6.40 -15.10 10.09
C ASP A 71 -6.43 -15.01 11.62
N THR A 72 -5.55 -15.74 12.30
CA THR A 72 -5.45 -15.64 13.77
C THR A 72 -4.78 -14.34 14.18
N SER A 73 -5.05 -13.86 15.38
CA SER A 73 -4.41 -12.66 15.93
C SER A 73 -2.89 -12.72 15.90
N VAL A 74 -2.33 -13.90 16.15
CA VAL A 74 -0.88 -14.13 16.06
C VAL A 74 -0.40 -14.06 14.61
N GLY A 75 -1.12 -14.67 13.66
CA GLY A 75 -0.80 -14.65 12.22
C GLY A 75 -0.82 -13.23 11.68
N ILE A 76 -1.89 -12.48 11.95
CA ILE A 76 -2.04 -11.09 11.53
C ILE A 76 -0.91 -10.22 12.13
N SER A 77 -0.62 -10.36 13.42
CA SER A 77 0.47 -9.61 14.07
C SER A 77 1.84 -9.90 13.44
N LYS A 78 2.11 -11.17 13.11
CA LYS A 78 3.34 -11.57 12.40
C LYS A 78 3.39 -10.97 10.99
N SER A 79 2.29 -10.99 10.26
CA SER A 79 2.20 -10.39 8.91
C SER A 79 2.45 -8.88 8.94
N ILE A 80 1.90 -8.16 9.93
CA ILE A 80 2.18 -6.73 10.13
C ILE A 80 3.68 -6.51 10.39
N GLY A 81 4.30 -7.31 11.27
CA GLY A 81 5.73 -7.21 11.56
C GLY A 81 6.61 -7.48 10.34
N LEU A 82 6.28 -8.50 9.54
CA LEU A 82 6.97 -8.79 8.26
C LEU A 82 6.81 -7.64 7.27
N THR A 83 5.59 -7.10 7.15
CA THR A 83 5.32 -5.95 6.30
C THR A 83 6.20 -4.77 6.69
N GLN A 84 6.23 -4.44 7.97
CA GLN A 84 7.01 -3.33 8.48
C GLN A 84 8.50 -3.48 8.17
N ARG A 85 9.06 -4.66 8.41
CA ARG A 85 10.46 -4.98 8.13
C ARG A 85 10.80 -4.85 6.64
N HIS A 86 10.04 -5.52 5.77
CA HIS A 86 10.33 -5.56 4.34
C HIS A 86 10.11 -4.20 3.66
N PHE A 87 9.11 -3.44 4.10
CA PHE A 87 8.87 -2.11 3.56
C PHE A 87 9.92 -1.09 4.00
N ALA A 88 10.46 -1.21 5.21
CA ALA A 88 11.61 -0.39 5.63
C ALA A 88 12.80 -0.56 4.67
N GLU A 89 13.14 -1.81 4.32
CA GLU A 89 14.20 -2.11 3.35
C GLU A 89 13.87 -1.63 1.93
N ALA A 90 12.60 -1.78 1.50
CA ALA A 90 12.15 -1.34 0.19
C ALA A 90 12.21 0.18 0.05
N PHE A 91 11.74 0.92 1.04
CA PHE A 91 11.78 2.38 1.06
C PHE A 91 13.21 2.93 1.10
N HIS A 92 14.10 2.28 1.84
CA HIS A 92 15.52 2.63 1.84
C HIS A 92 16.16 2.52 0.44
N LYS A 93 15.76 1.50 -0.34
CA LYS A 93 16.27 1.27 -1.70
C LYS A 93 15.59 2.16 -2.75
N LEU A 94 14.26 2.28 -2.71
CA LEU A 94 13.48 2.99 -3.71
C LEU A 94 13.49 4.51 -3.51
N LYS A 95 13.62 4.95 -2.26
CA LYS A 95 13.64 6.37 -1.86
C LYS A 95 12.48 7.15 -2.48
N PRO A 96 11.21 6.77 -2.22
CA PRO A 96 10.06 7.49 -2.74
C PRO A 96 9.97 8.89 -2.12
N ASP A 97 9.44 9.84 -2.89
CA ASP A 97 9.16 11.18 -2.39
C ASP A 97 7.81 11.24 -1.66
N ILE A 98 6.90 10.31 -1.98
CA ILE A 98 5.62 10.10 -1.31
C ILE A 98 5.14 8.68 -1.54
N ILE A 99 4.41 8.11 -0.58
CA ILE A 99 3.65 6.88 -0.78
C ILE A 99 2.15 7.16 -0.89
N VAL A 100 1.45 6.36 -1.68
CA VAL A 100 -0.01 6.38 -1.81
C VAL A 100 -0.54 5.01 -1.41
N VAL A 101 -1.49 5.00 -0.49
CA VAL A 101 -2.17 3.81 0.01
C VAL A 101 -3.68 4.00 0.01
N ALA A 102 -4.44 2.92 -0.05
CA ALA A 102 -5.89 2.95 0.00
C ALA A 102 -6.44 2.04 1.10
N GLY A 103 -7.55 2.44 1.71
CA GLY A 103 -8.34 1.60 2.62
C GLY A 103 -7.74 1.42 4.02
N ASP A 104 -7.99 0.26 4.59
CA ASP A 104 -7.87 -0.02 6.02
C ASP A 104 -7.32 -1.40 6.36
N ARG A 105 -6.77 -2.10 5.38
CA ARG A 105 -6.24 -3.44 5.63
C ARG A 105 -5.01 -3.40 6.57
N TYR A 106 -4.86 -4.43 7.39
CA TYR A 106 -3.79 -4.51 8.39
C TYR A 106 -2.38 -4.48 7.79
N GLU A 107 -2.19 -5.03 6.59
CA GLU A 107 -0.91 -4.93 5.91
C GLU A 107 -0.58 -3.48 5.54
N ILE A 108 -1.56 -2.67 5.18
CA ILE A 108 -1.37 -1.24 4.88
C ILE A 108 -0.95 -0.47 6.13
N PHE A 109 -1.42 -0.86 7.31
CA PHE A 109 -0.92 -0.31 8.57
C PHE A 109 0.60 -0.55 8.73
N GLY A 110 1.09 -1.75 8.43
CA GLY A 110 2.52 -2.06 8.43
C GLY A 110 3.33 -1.21 7.44
N VAL A 111 2.78 -0.99 6.24
CA VAL A 111 3.36 -0.11 5.20
C VAL A 111 3.49 1.32 5.71
N VAL A 112 2.39 1.88 6.21
CA VAL A 112 2.30 3.29 6.63
C VAL A 112 3.16 3.56 7.84
N SER A 113 3.22 2.64 8.82
CA SER A 113 4.10 2.79 9.97
C SER A 113 5.58 2.80 9.58
N SER A 114 6.00 1.99 8.61
CA SER A 114 7.35 2.03 8.04
C SER A 114 7.65 3.36 7.36
N ALA A 115 6.69 3.87 6.57
CA ALA A 115 6.86 5.13 5.86
C ALA A 115 6.97 6.32 6.84
N MET A 116 6.14 6.33 7.88
CA MET A 116 6.17 7.35 8.93
C MET A 116 7.55 7.41 9.62
N ILE A 117 8.09 6.25 10.02
CA ILE A 117 9.43 6.17 10.65
C ILE A 117 10.52 6.62 9.67
N SER A 118 10.37 6.30 8.39
CA SER A 118 11.28 6.71 7.32
C SER A 118 11.13 8.17 6.90
N LYS A 119 10.20 8.91 7.53
CA LYS A 119 9.85 10.31 7.22
C LYS A 119 9.43 10.52 5.76
N ILE A 120 8.76 9.54 5.17
CA ILE A 120 8.21 9.60 3.84
C ILE A 120 6.78 10.12 3.94
N PRO A 121 6.40 11.19 3.21
CA PRO A 121 5.02 11.67 3.15
C PRO A 121 4.05 10.56 2.71
N ILE A 122 2.85 10.57 3.29
CA ILE A 122 1.84 9.55 3.09
C ILE A 122 0.56 10.20 2.57
N ALA A 123 0.04 9.70 1.45
CA ALA A 123 -1.28 10.03 0.92
C ALA A 123 -2.22 8.84 1.14
N HIS A 124 -3.36 9.07 1.78
CA HIS A 124 -4.34 8.05 2.13
C HIS A 124 -5.64 8.28 1.36
N ILE A 125 -6.06 7.28 0.59
CA ILE A 125 -7.30 7.24 -0.16
C ILE A 125 -8.34 6.46 0.65
N HIS A 126 -9.58 6.93 0.72
CA HIS A 126 -10.65 6.37 1.54
C HIS A 126 -10.34 6.37 3.05
N GLY A 127 -9.60 7.37 3.51
CA GLY A 127 -9.44 7.64 4.93
C GLY A 127 -10.65 8.36 5.53
N GLY A 128 -10.81 8.24 6.86
CA GLY A 128 -11.86 8.94 7.61
C GLY A 128 -13.26 8.31 7.53
N GLU A 129 -13.48 7.31 6.69
CA GLU A 129 -14.74 6.57 6.63
C GLU A 129 -14.93 5.73 7.90
N ILE A 130 -16.19 5.53 8.31
CA ILE A 130 -16.55 4.77 9.50
C ILE A 130 -17.15 3.42 9.08
N THR A 131 -16.57 2.34 9.56
CA THR A 131 -17.09 0.98 9.38
C THR A 131 -17.49 0.41 10.75
N LYS A 132 -18.75 0.57 11.13
CA LYS A 132 -19.23 0.12 12.44
C LYS A 132 -19.07 -1.39 12.63
N GLY A 133 -18.51 -1.78 13.78
CA GLY A 133 -18.40 -3.18 14.18
C GLY A 133 -17.19 -3.93 13.61
N SER A 134 -16.36 -3.29 12.83
CA SER A 134 -15.10 -3.86 12.35
C SER A 134 -13.90 -3.26 13.08
N TRP A 135 -12.93 -4.10 13.44
CA TRP A 135 -11.65 -3.64 13.99
C TRP A 135 -10.77 -2.94 12.94
N ASP A 136 -11.04 -3.17 11.65
CA ASP A 136 -10.37 -2.47 10.53
C ASP A 136 -10.63 -0.96 10.58
N ASP A 137 -11.78 -0.55 11.17
CA ASP A 137 -12.08 0.87 11.40
C ASP A 137 -10.97 1.55 12.22
N THR A 138 -10.51 0.90 13.28
CA THR A 138 -9.38 1.41 14.08
C THR A 138 -8.11 1.52 13.25
N ILE A 139 -7.81 0.54 12.41
CA ILE A 139 -6.66 0.59 11.50
C ILE A 139 -6.79 1.77 10.54
N ARG A 140 -7.96 1.97 9.94
CA ARG A 140 -8.21 3.11 9.03
C ARG A 140 -7.90 4.44 9.70
N HIS A 141 -8.38 4.64 10.93
CA HIS A 141 -8.13 5.86 11.67
C HIS A 141 -6.65 6.04 12.05
N CYS A 142 -5.95 4.94 12.39
CA CYS A 142 -4.50 4.98 12.60
C CYS A 142 -3.75 5.40 11.33
N ILE A 143 -4.09 4.83 10.18
CA ILE A 143 -3.51 5.20 8.88
C ILE A 143 -3.80 6.66 8.56
N SER A 144 -5.05 7.09 8.72
CA SER A 144 -5.44 8.50 8.52
C SER A 144 -4.67 9.45 9.43
N LYS A 145 -4.42 9.07 10.69
CA LYS A 145 -3.63 9.89 11.62
C LYS A 145 -2.17 10.04 11.23
N MET A 146 -1.60 9.01 10.61
CA MET A 146 -0.21 9.03 10.11
C MET A 146 -0.08 9.70 8.73
N ALA A 147 -1.19 9.85 7.99
CA ALA A 147 -1.19 10.42 6.65
C ALA A 147 -1.05 11.95 6.67
N HIS A 148 -0.47 12.49 5.61
CA HIS A 148 -0.25 13.92 5.40
C HIS A 148 -1.24 14.50 4.40
N ILE A 149 -1.70 13.67 3.43
CA ILE A 149 -2.68 14.04 2.41
C ILE A 149 -3.82 13.03 2.48
N HIS A 150 -5.05 13.53 2.46
CA HIS A 150 -6.26 12.73 2.56
C HIS A 150 -7.12 12.90 1.32
N PHE A 151 -7.47 11.79 0.68
CA PHE A 151 -8.44 11.74 -0.40
C PHE A 151 -9.68 11.01 0.12
N THR A 152 -10.64 11.77 0.60
CA THR A 152 -11.90 11.27 1.14
C THR A 152 -12.91 11.01 0.02
N ALA A 153 -13.89 10.11 0.27
CA ALA A 153 -14.94 9.81 -0.70
C ALA A 153 -15.98 10.93 -0.81
N THR A 154 -16.14 11.74 0.24
CA THR A 154 -17.08 12.89 0.31
C THR A 154 -16.48 14.02 1.10
#